data_58ae9af5be6d23c55a639d8e6b044442
#
_entry.id   58ae9af5be6d23c55a639d8e6b044442
#
_cell.length_a   1.000
_cell.length_b   1.000
_cell.length_c   1.000
_cell.angle_alpha   90.00
_cell.angle_beta   90.00
_cell.angle_gamma   90.00
#
_symmetry.space_group_name_H-M   'P 1'
#
loop_
_entity.id
_entity.type
_entity.pdbx_description
1 polymer ?
#
loop_
_entity_poly.entity_id
_entity_poly.type
_entity_poly.pdbx_seq_one_letter_code
_entity_poly.pdbx_strand_id
1 'polypeptide(L)'
;MNRLIVNSLGEGGICVSNTNGNIENGDYLQSSDLLGYGEKQDDDLLHNYTIAKATIDCDFQLDSPYYQCHEIENGVRVAFIACSYHCG
;
A
#
# COMPACT_ATOMS: atom_id res chain seq x y z
N MET A 1 15.59 -10.93 -1.17
CA MET A 1 14.89 -10.86 -0.79
C MET A 1 14.26 -10.63 -0.40
N ASN A 2 14.12 -10.75 -0.35
CA ASN A 2 13.33 -10.48 -0.06
C ASN A 2 12.73 -10.61 0.67
N ARG A 3 12.57 -10.55 1.07
CA ARG A 3 11.83 -10.66 1.69
C ARG A 3 10.97 -10.39 2.17
N LEU A 4 11.05 -10.43 1.73
CA LEU A 4 9.97 -10.18 1.91
C LEU A 4 9.35 -10.32 3.13
N ILE A 5 8.65 -9.81 3.44
CA ILE A 5 8.08 -9.83 4.56
C ILE A 5 7.23 -10.88 4.80
N VAL A 6 7.40 -11.52 5.76
CA VAL A 6 6.62 -12.50 5.97
C VAL A 6 6.19 -12.56 7.29
N ASN A 7 5.08 -12.87 7.62
CA ASN A 7 4.74 -13.01 8.95
C ASN A 7 3.62 -13.96 9.06
N SER A 8 3.53 -14.61 10.15
CA SER A 8 2.61 -15.68 10.36
C SER A 8 1.20 -15.21 10.62
N LEU A 9 1.02 -13.92 10.79
CA LEU A 9 -0.29 -13.40 11.11
C LEU A 9 -0.92 -12.64 9.98
N GLY A 10 -0.28 -12.63 8.81
CA GLY A 10 -0.82 -11.90 7.69
C GLY A 10 -0.57 -10.41 7.74
N GLU A 11 0.28 -9.97 8.66
CA GLU A 11 0.65 -8.58 8.76
C GLU A 11 2.00 -8.37 8.13
N GLY A 12 2.24 -7.20 7.60
CA GLY A 12 3.53 -6.92 6.99
C GLY A 12 3.55 -5.56 6.39
N GLY A 13 4.32 -5.41 5.32
CA GLY A 13 4.43 -4.16 4.62
C GLY A 13 4.17 -4.36 3.15
N ILE A 14 3.80 -3.30 2.49
CA ILE A 14 3.49 -3.34 1.07
C ILE A 14 3.92 -2.03 0.44
N CYS A 15 4.44 -2.10 -0.77
CA CYS A 15 4.77 -0.92 -1.53
C CYS A 15 3.51 -0.44 -2.23
N VAL A 16 3.18 0.82 -2.08
CA VAL A 16 1.97 1.40 -2.66
C VAL A 16 2.33 2.63 -3.46
N SER A 17 1.47 3.01 -4.39
CA SER A 17 1.62 4.23 -5.16
C SER A 17 0.45 5.16 -4.88
N ASN A 18 0.63 6.43 -5.18
CA ASN A 18 -0.42 7.43 -5.00
C ASN A 18 -1.27 7.60 -6.26
N THR A 19 -1.19 6.67 -7.19
CA THR A 19 -1.88 6.82 -8.48
C THR A 19 -3.40 6.87 -8.33
N ASN A 20 -3.94 6.36 -7.23
CA ASN A 20 -5.37 6.44 -6.97
C ASN A 20 -5.66 7.19 -5.67
N GLY A 21 -4.76 8.09 -5.28
CA GLY A 21 -4.98 8.97 -4.14
C GLY A 21 -4.25 8.54 -2.89
N ASN A 22 -4.46 9.31 -1.83
CA ASN A 22 -3.86 9.02 -0.53
C ASN A 22 -4.57 7.84 0.13
N ILE A 23 -3.87 7.20 1.03
CA ILE A 23 -4.37 6.00 1.69
C ILE A 23 -4.65 6.32 3.16
N GLU A 24 -5.75 5.83 3.68
CA GLU A 24 -6.09 5.98 5.07
C GLU A 24 -6.10 4.61 5.75
N ASN A 25 -5.86 4.62 7.04
CA ASN A 25 -5.93 3.41 7.84
C ASN A 25 -7.31 2.76 7.64
N GLY A 26 -7.31 1.51 7.25
CA GLY A 26 -8.53 0.79 6.96
C GLY A 26 -8.89 0.69 5.50
N ASP A 27 -8.19 1.44 4.64
CA ASP A 27 -8.48 1.36 3.20
C ASP A 27 -8.03 0.02 2.65
N TYR A 28 -8.84 -0.54 1.77
CA TYR A 28 -8.43 -1.72 1.00
C TYR A 28 -7.50 -1.28 -0.13
N LEU A 29 -6.58 -2.15 -0.46
CA LEU A 29 -5.58 -1.91 -1.49
C LEU A 29 -5.73 -2.93 -2.60
N GLN A 30 -5.54 -2.48 -3.82
CA GLN A 30 -5.62 -3.33 -5.01
C GLN A 30 -4.33 -3.17 -5.81
N SER A 31 -4.09 -4.03 -6.77
CA SER A 31 -2.93 -3.90 -7.64
C SER A 31 -3.06 -2.64 -8.48
N SER A 32 -1.98 -1.89 -8.61
CA SER A 32 -1.99 -0.70 -9.46
C SER A 32 -1.46 -1.04 -10.84
N ASP A 33 -1.59 -0.09 -11.77
CA ASP A 33 -0.98 -0.24 -13.09
C ASP A 33 0.53 -0.17 -13.01
N LEU A 34 1.05 0.34 -11.90
CA LEU A 34 2.47 0.40 -11.69
C LEU A 34 2.91 -0.95 -11.17
N LEU A 35 3.71 -1.64 -11.94
CA LEU A 35 4.07 -3.02 -11.64
C LEU A 35 4.73 -3.15 -10.27
N GLY A 36 4.22 -4.04 -9.47
CA GLY A 36 4.79 -4.30 -8.15
C GLY A 36 4.25 -3.42 -7.03
N TYR A 37 3.33 -2.50 -7.34
CA TYR A 37 2.79 -1.61 -6.33
C TYR A 37 1.29 -1.78 -6.18
N GLY A 38 0.81 -1.56 -4.98
CA GLY A 38 -0.63 -1.47 -4.72
C GLY A 38 -1.09 -0.02 -4.78
N GLU A 39 -2.38 0.18 -4.75
CA GLU A 39 -2.97 1.51 -4.70
C GLU A 39 -4.26 1.44 -3.91
N LYS A 40 -4.78 2.61 -3.54
CA LYS A 40 -6.06 2.67 -2.83
C LYS A 40 -7.16 2.09 -3.72
N GLN A 41 -7.98 1.23 -3.14
CA GLN A 41 -9.15 0.72 -3.81
C GLN A 41 -10.27 1.75 -3.72
N ASP A 42 -11.09 1.87 -4.75
CA ASP A 42 -12.09 2.93 -4.81
C ASP A 42 -13.23 2.75 -3.81
N ASP A 43 -13.49 1.54 -3.37
CA ASP A 43 -14.59 1.30 -2.46
C ASP A 43 -14.13 0.46 -1.27
N ASP A 44 -15.02 0.25 -0.32
CA ASP A 44 -14.70 -0.48 0.90
C ASP A 44 -15.14 -1.93 0.84
N LEU A 45 -15.46 -2.42 -0.33
CA LEU A 45 -15.92 -3.79 -0.46
C LEU A 45 -14.74 -4.71 -0.73
N LEU A 46 -14.79 -5.90 -0.17
CA LEU A 46 -13.75 -6.87 -0.39
C LEU A 46 -13.98 -7.55 -1.72
N HIS A 47 -13.02 -7.45 -2.61
CA HIS A 47 -13.11 -8.04 -3.95
C HIS A 47 -12.01 -9.06 -4.16
N ASN A 48 -12.11 -9.82 -5.24
CA ASN A 48 -11.08 -10.79 -5.58
C ASN A 48 -9.74 -10.12 -5.85
N TYR A 49 -9.74 -8.86 -6.28
CA TYR A 49 -8.51 -8.14 -6.58
C TYR A 49 -7.97 -7.36 -5.39
N THR A 50 -8.64 -7.42 -4.25
CA THR A 50 -8.14 -6.77 -3.04
C THR A 50 -6.96 -7.57 -2.51
N ILE A 51 -5.81 -6.91 -2.34
CA ILE A 51 -4.61 -7.60 -1.93
C ILE A 51 -4.27 -7.40 -0.46
N ALA A 52 -4.68 -6.30 0.12
CA ALA A 52 -4.33 -5.99 1.50
C ALA A 52 -5.23 -4.89 2.02
N LYS A 53 -5.09 -4.62 3.31
CA LYS A 53 -5.79 -3.53 3.97
C LYS A 53 -4.75 -2.69 4.70
N ALA A 54 -4.74 -1.40 4.45
CA ALA A 54 -3.77 -0.51 5.08
C ALA A 54 -4.03 -0.41 6.57
N THR A 55 -2.98 -0.39 7.35
CA THR A 55 -3.09 -0.24 8.81
C THR A 55 -2.51 1.08 9.29
N ILE A 56 -2.09 1.94 8.38
CA ILE A 56 -1.68 3.30 8.73
C ILE A 56 -2.18 4.25 7.64
N ASP A 57 -2.20 5.53 7.98
CA ASP A 57 -2.48 6.55 6.99
C ASP A 57 -1.23 6.82 6.17
N CYS A 58 -1.38 7.08 4.89
CA CYS A 58 -0.24 7.43 4.03
C CYS A 58 -0.65 8.53 3.06
N ASP A 59 -0.12 9.71 3.28
CA ASP A 59 -0.36 10.84 2.41
C ASP A 59 0.84 11.11 1.51
N PHE A 60 1.71 10.14 1.38
CA PHE A 60 2.87 10.17 0.48
C PHE A 60 3.76 11.39 0.70
N GLN A 61 4.02 11.68 1.98
CA GLN A 61 4.95 12.73 2.35
C GLN A 61 6.38 12.18 2.27
N LEU A 62 7.25 12.90 1.58
CA LEU A 62 8.62 12.41 1.38
C LEU A 62 9.44 12.37 2.65
N ASP A 63 9.05 13.14 3.66
CA ASP A 63 9.79 13.23 4.91
C ASP A 63 9.05 12.62 6.09
N SER A 64 8.09 11.75 5.84
CA SER A 64 7.34 11.15 6.93
C SER A 64 8.23 10.25 7.79
N PRO A 65 8.07 10.30 9.11
CA PRO A 65 8.79 9.38 9.98
C PRO A 65 8.13 8.01 10.09
N TYR A 66 6.93 7.84 9.50
CA TYR A 66 6.15 6.62 9.69
C TYR A 66 6.28 5.62 8.55
N TYR A 67 6.82 6.05 7.41
CA TYR A 67 6.98 5.18 6.25
C TYR A 67 8.04 5.79 5.34
N GLN A 68 8.58 4.99 4.43
CA GLN A 68 9.54 5.47 3.45
C GLN A 68 8.79 5.82 2.18
N CYS A 69 9.06 6.96 1.62
CA CYS A 69 8.35 7.45 0.45
C CYS A 69 9.34 8.07 -0.52
N HIS A 70 9.19 7.78 -1.80
CA HIS A 70 10.02 8.32 -2.86
C HIS A 70 9.15 8.78 -4.02
N GLU A 71 9.62 9.80 -4.72
CA GLU A 71 8.97 10.24 -5.94
C GLU A 71 9.71 9.58 -7.11
N ILE A 72 9.02 8.81 -7.92
CA ILE A 72 9.65 8.09 -9.02
C ILE A 72 9.42 8.77 -10.37
N GLU A 73 8.36 9.57 -10.47
CA GLU A 73 8.07 10.34 -11.67
C GLU A 73 7.39 11.61 -11.24
N ASN A 74 7.22 12.53 -12.15
CA ASN A 74 6.60 13.79 -11.81
C ASN A 74 5.19 13.56 -11.29
N GLY A 75 5.00 13.78 -10.02
CA GLY A 75 3.69 13.59 -9.37
C GLY A 75 3.38 12.18 -8.93
N VAL A 76 4.22 11.19 -9.27
CA VAL A 76 3.96 9.81 -8.86
C VAL A 76 4.90 9.45 -7.73
N ARG A 77 4.35 9.11 -6.59
CA ARG A 77 5.12 8.75 -5.41
C ARG A 77 4.77 7.34 -4.97
N VAL A 78 5.74 6.67 -4.41
CA VAL A 78 5.55 5.32 -3.88
C VAL A 78 6.02 5.30 -2.44
N ALA A 79 5.42 4.44 -1.65
CA ALA A 79 5.77 4.33 -0.24
C ALA A 79 5.67 2.87 0.20
N PHE A 80 6.38 2.54 1.26
CA PHE A 80 6.28 1.21 1.88
C PHE A 80 5.53 1.42 3.19
N ILE A 81 4.37 0.83 3.32
CA ILE A 81 3.51 1.05 4.47
C ILE A 81 3.11 -0.26 5.13
N ALA A 82 2.71 -0.16 6.38
CA ALA A 82 2.21 -1.33 7.11
C ALA A 82 0.83 -1.72 6.59
N CYS A 83 0.58 -2.99 6.51
CA CYS A 83 -0.69 -3.50 6.03
C CYS A 83 -1.00 -4.85 6.66
N SER A 84 -2.24 -5.27 6.45
CA SER A 84 -2.67 -6.62 6.80
C SER A 84 -3.05 -7.29 5.49
N TYR A 85 -2.39 -8.39 5.16
CA TYR A 85 -2.66 -9.06 3.90
C TYR A 85 -3.96 -9.84 3.97
N HIS A 86 -4.65 -9.84 2.84
CA HIS A 86 -5.87 -10.62 2.74
C HIS A 86 -5.50 -12.00 2.23
N CYS A 87 -5.83 -12.98 3.03
CA CYS A 87 -5.52 -14.33 2.65
C CYS A 87 -6.79 -15.00 2.26
N GLY A 88 -7.19 -14.81 1.15
CA GLY A 88 -8.41 -15.32 0.84
C GLY A 88 -8.74 -16.04 -0.21
#